data_90514af1744668a52b4a0003d444ed87
#
_entry.id   90514af1744668a52b4a0003d444ed87
#
_cell.length_a   1.000
_cell.length_b   1.000
_cell.length_c   1.000
_cell.angle_alpha   90.00
_cell.angle_beta   90.00
_cell.angle_gamma   90.00
#
_symmetry.space_group_name_H-M   'P 1'
#
loop_
_entity.id
_entity.type
_entity.pdbx_description
1 polymer ?
#
loop_
_entity_poly.entity_id
_entity_poly.type
_entity_poly.pdbx_seq_one_letter_code
_entity_poly.pdbx_strand_id
1 'polypeptide(L)'
;MYSKMSVRNVKRSFKDYAIYFLTLTFAVCIFYSFNSISSQKAMMDVTNSKAEIIQMLSKIISMTSVFVSIILGFLIIYANNFLIKRRKKEIGLYMTLGMGKRKISYLLIKETFLIGLLSLGLGLMAGVVVSQGLSLFTSKLFEVNVSKFNFVFSTNAAIKTSLYFGLIFILVMIFNTLVISKYKLIDLLRAGRKNESIKIKSTKVSFLLFLLSIILIGVAYFIILKFGFDNGISYVQISVILGIVGTVLLFLSLSGFLINALEKSEKFYLKNLNMFVLRQINSKVNTTYI
;
A
#
# COMPACT_ATOMS: atom_id res chain seq x y z
N MET A 1 -26.49 -20.72 2.02
CA MET A 1 -26.07 -20.76 3.45
C MET A 1 -24.80 -19.93 3.70
N TYR A 2 -23.67 -20.19 3.03
CA TYR A 2 -22.40 -19.47 3.22
C TYR A 2 -22.44 -17.96 2.97
N SER A 3 -23.24 -17.49 2.01
CA SER A 3 -23.38 -16.06 1.71
C SER A 3 -24.02 -15.26 2.85
N LYS A 4 -25.09 -15.80 3.47
CA LYS A 4 -25.70 -15.18 4.67
C LYS A 4 -24.74 -15.20 5.86
N MET A 5 -23.92 -16.25 6.02
CA MET A 5 -22.89 -16.31 7.05
C MET A 5 -21.81 -15.25 6.83
N SER A 6 -21.31 -15.09 5.60
CA SER A 6 -20.29 -14.07 5.27
C SER A 6 -20.76 -12.67 5.61
N VAL A 7 -21.97 -12.29 5.19
CA VAL A 7 -22.54 -10.95 5.47
C VAL A 7 -22.69 -10.74 6.99
N ARG A 8 -23.18 -11.75 7.71
CA ARG A 8 -23.35 -11.66 9.18
C ARG A 8 -22.01 -11.58 9.91
N ASN A 9 -20.99 -12.31 9.43
CA ASN A 9 -19.64 -12.28 9.99
C ASN A 9 -19.01 -10.90 9.80
N VAL A 10 -19.09 -10.31 8.59
CA VAL A 10 -18.58 -8.95 8.32
C VAL A 10 -19.25 -7.93 9.23
N LYS A 11 -20.58 -8.01 9.40
CA LYS A 11 -21.31 -7.08 10.27
C LYS A 11 -20.95 -7.26 11.76
N ARG A 12 -20.77 -8.50 12.23
CA ARG A 12 -20.44 -8.80 13.63
C ARG A 12 -19.00 -8.45 14.00
N SER A 13 -18.06 -8.67 13.08
CA SER A 13 -16.63 -8.42 13.28
C SER A 13 -16.16 -7.12 12.61
N PHE A 14 -17.04 -6.13 12.47
CA PHE A 14 -16.76 -4.88 11.75
C PHE A 14 -15.44 -4.21 12.17
N LYS A 15 -15.12 -4.22 13.46
CA LYS A 15 -13.86 -3.64 13.99
C LYS A 15 -12.60 -4.32 13.41
N ASP A 16 -12.66 -5.62 13.13
CA ASP A 16 -11.53 -6.35 12.57
C ASP A 16 -11.38 -6.11 11.08
N TYR A 17 -12.48 -5.92 10.38
CA TYR A 17 -12.50 -5.59 8.96
C TYR A 17 -12.29 -4.11 8.66
N ALA A 18 -12.56 -3.21 9.61
CA ALA A 18 -12.52 -1.76 9.39
C ALA A 18 -11.15 -1.30 8.87
N ILE A 19 -10.06 -1.78 9.45
CA ILE A 19 -8.69 -1.41 9.02
C ILE A 19 -8.47 -1.86 7.58
N TYR A 20 -8.84 -3.10 7.25
CA TYR A 20 -8.72 -3.64 5.91
C TYR A 20 -9.58 -2.87 4.90
N PHE A 21 -10.84 -2.62 5.24
CA PHE A 21 -11.77 -1.85 4.43
C PHE A 21 -11.26 -0.42 4.16
N LEU A 22 -10.81 0.29 5.20
CA LEU A 22 -10.25 1.64 5.05
C LEU A 22 -9.00 1.63 4.17
N THR A 23 -8.09 0.67 4.38
CA THR A 23 -6.88 0.55 3.56
C THR A 23 -7.22 0.36 2.09
N LEU A 24 -8.17 -0.52 1.76
CA LEU A 24 -8.64 -0.74 0.39
C LEU A 24 -9.29 0.52 -0.20
N THR A 25 -10.16 1.18 0.57
CA THR A 25 -10.86 2.40 0.15
C THR A 25 -9.86 3.51 -0.15
N PHE A 26 -8.87 3.74 0.73
CA PHE A 26 -7.81 4.71 0.50
C PHE A 26 -6.93 4.35 -0.70
N ALA A 27 -6.58 3.08 -0.87
CA ALA A 27 -5.80 2.62 -2.01
C ALA A 27 -6.51 2.95 -3.34
N VAL A 28 -7.80 2.63 -3.45
CA VAL A 28 -8.62 2.95 -4.62
C VAL A 28 -8.75 4.46 -4.82
N CYS A 29 -9.01 5.20 -3.76
CA CYS A 29 -9.14 6.65 -3.78
C CYS A 29 -7.87 7.34 -4.31
N ILE A 30 -6.70 7.00 -3.74
CA ILE A 30 -5.40 7.54 -4.16
C ILE A 30 -5.10 7.18 -5.61
N PHE A 31 -5.32 5.91 -5.99
CA PHE A 31 -5.01 5.45 -7.34
C PHE A 31 -5.90 6.11 -8.39
N TYR A 32 -7.21 6.25 -8.13
CA TYR A 32 -8.10 7.00 -9.00
C TYR A 32 -7.69 8.47 -9.12
N SER A 33 -7.47 9.13 -7.97
CA SER A 33 -7.08 10.55 -7.94
C SER A 33 -5.81 10.81 -8.72
N PHE A 34 -4.81 9.93 -8.57
CA PHE A 34 -3.55 10.03 -9.31
C PHE A 34 -3.73 9.85 -10.82
N ASN A 35 -4.50 8.82 -11.24
CA ASN A 35 -4.73 8.57 -12.66
C ASN A 35 -5.67 9.59 -13.31
N SER A 36 -6.48 10.32 -12.54
CA SER A 36 -7.36 11.37 -13.07
C SER A 36 -6.63 12.67 -13.40
N ILE A 37 -5.39 12.88 -12.91
CA ILE A 37 -4.61 14.10 -13.13
C ILE A 37 -4.48 14.43 -14.61
N SER A 38 -4.18 13.42 -15.45
CA SER A 38 -4.03 13.60 -16.90
C SER A 38 -5.30 14.03 -17.62
N SER A 39 -6.47 13.82 -17.00
CA SER A 39 -7.79 14.17 -17.57
C SER A 39 -8.31 15.51 -17.03
N GLN A 40 -7.55 16.20 -16.19
CA GLN A 40 -7.97 17.46 -15.58
C GLN A 40 -7.87 18.61 -16.59
N LYS A 41 -8.79 19.57 -16.49
CA LYS A 41 -8.89 20.69 -17.41
C LYS A 41 -7.61 21.53 -17.48
N ALA A 42 -6.92 21.72 -16.35
CA ALA A 42 -5.64 22.42 -16.30
C ALA A 42 -4.58 21.79 -17.19
N MET A 43 -4.54 20.45 -17.30
CA MET A 43 -3.66 19.73 -18.20
C MET A 43 -4.10 19.84 -19.67
N MET A 44 -5.41 19.87 -19.93
CA MET A 44 -5.95 20.02 -21.29
C MET A 44 -5.66 21.40 -21.89
N ASP A 45 -5.76 22.48 -21.10
CA ASP A 45 -5.47 23.84 -21.54
C ASP A 45 -3.97 24.04 -21.83
N VAL A 46 -3.09 23.40 -21.06
CA VAL A 46 -1.64 23.36 -21.35
C VAL A 46 -1.36 22.57 -22.64
N THR A 47 -2.18 21.54 -22.98
CA THR A 47 -2.02 20.71 -24.19
C THR A 47 -2.06 21.51 -25.47
N ASN A 48 -2.93 22.51 -25.53
CA ASN A 48 -3.07 23.34 -26.73
C ASN A 48 -1.86 24.26 -26.99
N SER A 49 -1.04 24.52 -25.97
CA SER A 49 0.10 25.44 -26.06
C SER A 49 1.46 24.75 -26.25
N LYS A 50 1.63 23.49 -25.79
CA LYS A 50 2.93 22.79 -25.81
C LYS A 50 2.79 21.27 -25.85
N ALA A 51 2.38 20.70 -26.97
CA ALA A 51 2.09 19.28 -27.16
C ALA A 51 3.23 18.32 -26.73
N GLU A 52 4.51 18.69 -26.94
CA GLU A 52 5.66 17.85 -26.58
C GLU A 52 5.82 17.68 -25.07
N ILE A 53 5.66 18.78 -24.31
CA ILE A 53 5.78 18.75 -22.84
C ILE A 53 4.71 17.83 -22.24
N ILE A 54 3.53 17.79 -22.82
CA ILE A 54 2.41 16.98 -22.34
C ILE A 54 2.59 15.52 -22.64
N GLN A 55 3.13 15.16 -23.80
CA GLN A 55 3.48 13.77 -24.07
C GLN A 55 4.51 13.27 -23.06
N MET A 56 5.49 14.11 -22.73
CA MET A 56 6.50 13.79 -21.72
C MET A 56 5.89 13.62 -20.33
N LEU A 57 5.06 14.56 -19.88
CA LEU A 57 4.34 14.50 -18.61
C LEU A 57 3.41 13.29 -18.55
N SER A 58 2.66 13.00 -19.59
CA SER A 58 1.78 11.84 -19.67
C SER A 58 2.55 10.51 -19.53
N LYS A 59 3.75 10.43 -20.14
CA LYS A 59 4.61 9.25 -20.01
C LYS A 59 5.15 9.09 -18.59
N ILE A 60 5.57 10.18 -17.94
CA ILE A 60 6.02 10.18 -16.54
C ILE A 60 4.88 9.77 -15.60
N ILE A 61 3.69 10.34 -15.77
CA ILE A 61 2.50 9.99 -14.98
C ILE A 61 2.15 8.50 -15.16
N SER A 62 2.22 7.98 -16.38
CA SER A 62 1.94 6.58 -16.65
C SER A 62 2.93 5.64 -15.97
N MET A 63 4.23 5.94 -16.00
CA MET A 63 5.26 5.18 -15.32
C MET A 63 5.07 5.21 -13.79
N THR A 64 4.82 6.39 -13.24
CA THR A 64 4.57 6.58 -11.81
C THR A 64 3.29 5.84 -11.37
N SER A 65 2.27 5.80 -12.23
CA SER A 65 1.03 5.06 -11.97
C SER A 65 1.28 3.56 -11.78
N VAL A 66 2.12 2.95 -12.61
CA VAL A 66 2.49 1.54 -12.46
C VAL A 66 3.21 1.31 -11.12
N PHE A 67 4.14 2.20 -10.78
CA PHE A 67 4.85 2.12 -9.50
C PHE A 67 3.91 2.26 -8.29
N VAL A 68 3.02 3.24 -8.32
CA VAL A 68 2.00 3.43 -7.29
C VAL A 68 1.11 2.19 -7.17
N SER A 69 0.73 1.54 -8.29
CA SER A 69 -0.07 0.32 -8.27
C SER A 69 0.64 -0.85 -7.57
N ILE A 70 1.96 -0.96 -7.76
CA ILE A 70 2.78 -1.99 -7.10
C ILE A 70 2.80 -1.75 -5.58
N ILE A 71 3.05 -0.50 -5.14
CA ILE A 71 3.04 -0.15 -3.71
C ILE A 71 1.67 -0.45 -3.09
N LEU A 72 0.59 -0.03 -3.75
CA LEU A 72 -0.77 -0.28 -3.27
C LEU A 72 -1.07 -1.78 -3.23
N GLY A 73 -0.56 -2.55 -4.19
CA GLY A 73 -0.66 -4.00 -4.19
C GLY A 73 -0.03 -4.63 -2.94
N PHE A 74 1.20 -4.23 -2.61
CA PHE A 74 1.85 -4.66 -1.36
C PHE A 74 1.08 -4.23 -0.11
N LEU A 75 0.58 -2.99 -0.08
CA LEU A 75 -0.22 -2.49 1.04
C LEU A 75 -1.50 -3.32 1.24
N ILE A 76 -2.19 -3.68 0.16
CA ILE A 76 -3.40 -4.50 0.19
C ILE A 76 -3.09 -5.91 0.69
N ILE A 77 -2.01 -6.53 0.18
CA ILE A 77 -1.55 -7.87 0.63
C ILE A 77 -1.22 -7.82 2.13
N TYR A 78 -0.52 -6.78 2.57
CA TYR A 78 -0.18 -6.59 3.97
C TYR A 78 -1.43 -6.44 4.86
N ALA A 79 -2.35 -5.58 4.49
CA ALA A 79 -3.61 -5.38 5.22
C ALA A 79 -4.44 -6.65 5.29
N ASN A 80 -4.47 -7.42 4.21
CA ASN A 80 -5.13 -8.71 4.15
C ASN A 80 -4.46 -9.76 5.06
N ASN A 81 -3.14 -9.83 5.07
CA ASN A 81 -2.40 -10.73 5.95
C ASN A 81 -2.65 -10.38 7.43
N PHE A 82 -2.72 -9.08 7.75
CA PHE A 82 -3.09 -8.61 9.07
C PHE A 82 -4.51 -9.07 9.47
N LEU A 83 -5.48 -8.98 8.56
CA LEU A 83 -6.84 -9.45 8.78
C LEU A 83 -6.86 -10.95 9.09
N ILE A 84 -6.17 -11.78 8.29
CA ILE A 84 -6.09 -13.23 8.53
C ILE A 84 -5.44 -13.52 9.89
N LYS A 85 -4.35 -12.81 10.24
CA LYS A 85 -3.68 -12.98 11.54
C LYS A 85 -4.63 -12.70 12.71
N ARG A 86 -5.45 -11.66 12.64
CA ARG A 86 -6.45 -11.34 13.67
C ARG A 86 -7.51 -12.42 13.83
N ARG A 87 -7.90 -13.04 12.73
CA ARG A 87 -8.96 -14.05 12.70
C ARG A 87 -8.48 -15.49 12.89
N LYS A 88 -7.20 -15.71 13.17
CA LYS A 88 -6.63 -17.06 13.37
C LYS A 88 -7.41 -17.91 14.37
N LYS A 89 -7.87 -17.32 15.48
CA LYS A 89 -8.64 -18.04 16.51
C LYS A 89 -10.02 -18.46 15.99
N GLU A 90 -10.73 -17.60 15.24
CA GLU A 90 -12.02 -17.93 14.62
C GLU A 90 -11.86 -19.04 13.60
N ILE A 91 -10.82 -18.97 12.76
CA ILE A 91 -10.49 -20.01 11.77
C ILE A 91 -10.20 -21.33 12.48
N GLY A 92 -9.45 -21.31 13.60
CA GLY A 92 -9.19 -22.47 14.43
C GLY A 92 -10.48 -23.07 14.99
N LEU A 93 -11.40 -22.24 15.47
CA LEU A 93 -12.70 -22.67 15.98
C LEU A 93 -13.55 -23.34 14.89
N TYR A 94 -13.56 -22.81 13.67
CA TYR A 94 -14.27 -23.46 12.55
C TYR A 94 -13.67 -24.83 12.21
N MET A 95 -12.35 -24.98 12.32
CA MET A 95 -11.69 -26.27 12.12
C MET A 95 -12.03 -27.28 13.23
N THR A 96 -12.11 -26.85 14.49
CA THR A 96 -12.52 -27.74 15.61
C THR A 96 -13.98 -28.18 15.49
N LEU A 97 -14.83 -27.33 14.89
CA LEU A 97 -16.23 -27.67 14.56
C LEU A 97 -16.37 -28.57 13.32
N GLY A 98 -15.25 -29.07 12.76
CA GLY A 98 -15.26 -30.02 11.63
C GLY A 98 -15.33 -29.36 10.25
N MET A 99 -15.18 -28.03 10.14
CA MET A 99 -15.12 -27.39 8.82
C MET A 99 -13.78 -27.67 8.13
N GLY A 100 -13.82 -28.27 6.96
CA GLY A 100 -12.63 -28.50 6.16
C GLY A 100 -12.00 -27.18 5.63
N LYS A 101 -10.69 -27.17 5.43
CA LYS A 101 -9.91 -26.00 4.96
C LYS A 101 -10.47 -25.33 3.69
N ARG A 102 -10.96 -26.13 2.72
CA ARG A 102 -11.58 -25.62 1.49
C ARG A 102 -12.85 -24.80 1.77
N LYS A 103 -13.70 -25.25 2.69
CA LYS A 103 -14.93 -24.51 3.06
C LYS A 103 -14.60 -23.21 3.78
N ILE A 104 -13.57 -23.21 4.63
CA ILE A 104 -13.08 -22.01 5.32
C ILE A 104 -12.46 -21.02 4.33
N SER A 105 -11.62 -21.47 3.40
CA SER A 105 -11.08 -20.61 2.33
C SER A 105 -12.19 -19.96 1.51
N TYR A 106 -13.19 -20.73 1.12
CA TYR A 106 -14.32 -20.21 0.35
C TYR A 106 -15.14 -19.17 1.14
N LEU A 107 -15.33 -19.37 2.45
CA LEU A 107 -15.99 -18.40 3.32
C LEU A 107 -15.21 -17.09 3.36
N LEU A 108 -13.89 -17.16 3.58
CA LEU A 108 -13.02 -15.99 3.64
C LEU A 108 -12.92 -15.26 2.29
N ILE A 109 -12.85 -15.99 1.18
CA ILE A 109 -12.89 -15.38 -0.17
C ILE A 109 -14.17 -14.58 -0.37
N LYS A 110 -15.33 -15.12 0.03
CA LYS A 110 -16.60 -14.39 -0.08
C LYS A 110 -16.65 -13.14 0.80
N GLU A 111 -16.15 -13.22 2.03
CA GLU A 111 -16.07 -12.08 2.95
C GLU A 111 -15.15 -10.99 2.39
N THR A 112 -13.95 -11.38 1.95
CA THR A 112 -12.97 -10.48 1.33
C THR A 112 -13.54 -9.85 0.05
N PHE A 113 -14.21 -10.63 -0.78
CA PHE A 113 -14.81 -10.14 -2.03
C PHE A 113 -15.90 -9.08 -1.77
N LEU A 114 -16.75 -9.31 -0.78
CA LEU A 114 -17.80 -8.37 -0.43
C LEU A 114 -17.21 -7.03 0.07
N ILE A 115 -16.17 -7.10 0.91
CA ILE A 115 -15.46 -5.92 1.39
C ILE A 115 -14.74 -5.21 0.24
N GLY A 116 -14.11 -5.96 -0.66
CA GLY A 116 -13.44 -5.42 -1.85
C GLY A 116 -14.39 -4.64 -2.76
N LEU A 117 -15.57 -5.17 -3.04
CA LEU A 117 -16.60 -4.46 -3.83
C LEU A 117 -17.06 -3.17 -3.17
N LEU A 118 -17.33 -3.21 -1.86
CA LEU A 118 -17.72 -2.00 -1.12
C LEU A 118 -16.59 -0.97 -1.10
N SER A 119 -15.35 -1.42 -0.90
CA SER A 119 -14.17 -0.54 -0.90
C SER A 119 -13.92 0.07 -2.28
N LEU A 120 -14.13 -0.67 -3.37
CA LEU A 120 -14.01 -0.15 -4.73
C LEU A 120 -15.04 0.95 -4.99
N GLY A 121 -16.31 0.71 -4.66
CA GLY A 121 -17.37 1.69 -4.85
C GLY A 121 -17.15 2.97 -4.06
N LEU A 122 -16.90 2.86 -2.75
CA LEU A 122 -16.66 4.02 -1.89
C LEU A 122 -15.32 4.69 -2.18
N GLY A 123 -14.29 3.91 -2.54
CA GLY A 123 -12.98 4.42 -2.93
C GLY A 123 -13.03 5.23 -4.23
N LEU A 124 -13.79 4.79 -5.23
CA LEU A 124 -14.02 5.57 -6.46
C LEU A 124 -14.80 6.85 -6.16
N MET A 125 -15.85 6.80 -5.36
CA MET A 125 -16.61 8.00 -4.97
C MET A 125 -15.71 9.01 -4.24
N ALA A 126 -14.96 8.57 -3.24
CA ALA A 126 -14.01 9.41 -2.51
C ALA A 126 -12.90 9.92 -3.45
N GLY A 127 -12.40 9.08 -4.35
CA GLY A 127 -11.38 9.42 -5.34
C GLY A 127 -11.83 10.52 -6.29
N VAL A 128 -13.09 10.49 -6.75
CA VAL A 128 -13.67 11.56 -7.56
C VAL A 128 -13.68 12.88 -6.80
N VAL A 129 -14.09 12.88 -5.53
CA VAL A 129 -14.10 14.10 -4.70
C VAL A 129 -12.68 14.64 -4.50
N VAL A 130 -11.73 13.78 -4.14
CA VAL A 130 -10.32 14.16 -3.94
C VAL A 130 -9.70 14.65 -5.24
N SER A 131 -10.02 14.04 -6.38
CA SER A 131 -9.50 14.46 -7.68
C SER A 131 -9.96 15.87 -8.08
N GLN A 132 -11.17 16.29 -7.69
CA GLN A 132 -11.63 17.67 -7.90
C GLN A 132 -10.79 18.66 -7.06
N GLY A 133 -10.49 18.31 -5.81
CA GLY A 133 -9.59 19.12 -4.96
C GLY A 133 -8.20 19.25 -5.57
N LEU A 134 -7.64 18.15 -6.09
CA LEU A 134 -6.35 18.18 -6.81
C LEU A 134 -6.41 19.02 -8.10
N SER A 135 -7.53 19.00 -8.83
CA SER A 135 -7.73 19.81 -10.01
C SER A 135 -7.68 21.32 -9.69
N LEU A 136 -8.34 21.73 -8.62
CA LEU A 136 -8.29 23.12 -8.14
C LEU A 136 -6.88 23.52 -7.72
N PHE A 137 -6.19 22.63 -7.01
CA PHE A 137 -4.82 22.88 -6.58
C PHE A 137 -3.85 23.01 -7.77
N THR A 138 -3.95 22.11 -8.76
CA THR A 138 -3.13 22.15 -9.98
C THR A 138 -3.43 23.40 -10.81
N SER A 139 -4.68 23.77 -10.99
CA SER A 139 -5.05 25.00 -11.71
C SER A 139 -4.45 26.26 -11.08
N LYS A 140 -4.42 26.31 -9.74
CA LYS A 140 -3.81 27.41 -9.00
C LYS A 140 -2.29 27.45 -9.14
N LEU A 141 -1.63 26.28 -9.17
CA LEU A 141 -0.17 26.19 -9.38
C LEU A 141 0.27 26.61 -10.77
N PHE A 142 -0.54 26.34 -11.79
CA PHE A 142 -0.24 26.69 -13.17
C PHE A 142 -0.80 28.06 -13.59
N GLU A 143 -1.33 28.84 -12.64
CA GLU A 143 -1.94 30.17 -12.88
C GLU A 143 -2.99 30.15 -14.01
N VAL A 144 -3.65 29.02 -14.22
CA VAL A 144 -4.69 28.88 -15.23
C VAL A 144 -5.95 29.58 -14.70
N ASN A 145 -6.47 30.54 -15.46
CA ASN A 145 -7.72 31.24 -15.10
C ASN A 145 -8.90 30.27 -15.04
N VAL A 146 -9.27 29.86 -13.83
CA VAL A 146 -10.42 28.98 -13.57
C VAL A 146 -11.69 29.84 -13.57
N SER A 147 -12.11 30.33 -14.73
CA SER A 147 -13.34 31.13 -14.86
C SER A 147 -14.62 30.31 -14.65
N LYS A 148 -14.58 28.99 -14.78
CA LYS A 148 -15.69 28.08 -14.49
C LYS A 148 -15.16 26.75 -13.94
N PHE A 149 -15.51 26.42 -12.72
CA PHE A 149 -15.29 25.09 -12.16
C PHE A 149 -16.14 24.07 -12.94
N ASN A 150 -15.51 23.19 -13.70
CA ASN A 150 -16.19 22.08 -14.36
C ASN A 150 -15.84 20.79 -13.63
N PHE A 151 -16.88 20.10 -13.20
CA PHE A 151 -16.73 18.75 -12.64
C PHE A 151 -16.23 17.80 -13.73
N VAL A 152 -15.00 17.27 -13.57
CA VAL A 152 -14.40 16.35 -14.54
C VAL A 152 -14.39 14.95 -13.96
N PHE A 153 -15.20 14.07 -14.52
CA PHE A 153 -15.15 12.64 -14.24
C PHE A 153 -14.30 11.93 -15.29
N SER A 154 -13.19 11.31 -14.86
CA SER A 154 -12.33 10.55 -15.76
C SER A 154 -12.76 9.10 -15.84
N THR A 155 -13.50 8.74 -16.88
CA THR A 155 -13.88 7.35 -17.15
C THR A 155 -12.66 6.45 -17.34
N ASN A 156 -11.62 6.93 -18.02
CA ASN A 156 -10.38 6.20 -18.20
C ASN A 156 -9.68 5.90 -16.87
N ALA A 157 -9.62 6.87 -15.95
CA ALA A 157 -9.08 6.66 -14.62
C ALA A 157 -9.91 5.64 -13.82
N ALA A 158 -11.23 5.69 -13.92
CA ALA A 158 -12.12 4.74 -13.25
C ALA A 158 -11.92 3.31 -13.76
N ILE A 159 -11.85 3.13 -15.08
CA ILE A 159 -11.61 1.82 -15.70
C ILE A 159 -10.23 1.29 -15.31
N LYS A 160 -9.16 2.09 -15.44
CA LYS A 160 -7.81 1.69 -15.04
C LYS A 160 -7.77 1.29 -13.57
N THR A 161 -8.35 2.10 -12.68
CA THR A 161 -8.40 1.82 -11.24
C THR A 161 -9.11 0.50 -10.96
N SER A 162 -10.27 0.26 -11.59
CA SER A 162 -11.03 -0.97 -11.41
C SER A 162 -10.28 -2.20 -11.93
N LEU A 163 -9.58 -2.08 -13.06
CA LEU A 163 -8.77 -3.18 -13.63
C LEU A 163 -7.57 -3.52 -12.74
N TYR A 164 -6.77 -2.53 -12.33
CA TYR A 164 -5.62 -2.76 -11.47
C TYR A 164 -6.04 -3.28 -10.08
N PHE A 165 -7.08 -2.69 -9.51
CA PHE A 165 -7.64 -3.17 -8.24
C PHE A 165 -8.14 -4.61 -8.37
N GLY A 166 -8.88 -4.94 -9.43
CA GLY A 166 -9.37 -6.28 -9.69
C GLY A 166 -8.25 -7.31 -9.82
N LEU A 167 -7.18 -6.98 -10.55
CA LEU A 167 -6.00 -7.84 -10.70
C LEU A 167 -5.31 -8.08 -9.35
N ILE A 168 -5.03 -7.02 -8.60
CA ILE A 168 -4.44 -7.13 -7.26
C ILE A 168 -5.35 -7.96 -6.35
N PHE A 169 -6.64 -7.74 -6.43
CA PHE A 169 -7.62 -8.43 -5.60
C PHE A 169 -7.69 -9.94 -5.88
N ILE A 170 -7.59 -10.34 -7.14
CA ILE A 170 -7.47 -11.75 -7.54
C ILE A 170 -6.20 -12.37 -6.94
N LEU A 171 -5.05 -11.68 -7.01
CA LEU A 171 -3.82 -12.13 -6.38
C LEU A 171 -3.97 -12.31 -4.87
N VAL A 172 -4.65 -11.39 -4.20
CA VAL A 172 -4.96 -11.50 -2.76
C VAL A 172 -5.83 -12.72 -2.45
N MET A 173 -6.85 -13.00 -3.26
CA MET A 173 -7.70 -14.18 -3.06
C MET A 173 -6.92 -15.49 -3.22
N ILE A 174 -6.02 -15.57 -4.21
CA ILE A 174 -5.12 -16.72 -4.39
C ILE A 174 -4.21 -16.86 -3.17
N PHE A 175 -3.59 -15.77 -2.74
CA PHE A 175 -2.73 -15.74 -1.56
C PHE A 175 -3.45 -16.22 -0.30
N ASN A 176 -4.69 -15.78 -0.06
CA ASN A 176 -5.53 -16.22 1.05
C ASN A 176 -5.71 -17.74 1.07
N THR A 177 -6.02 -18.31 -0.09
CA THR A 177 -6.22 -19.76 -0.24
C THR A 177 -4.94 -20.52 0.11
N LEU A 178 -3.79 -20.05 -0.39
CA LEU A 178 -2.48 -20.64 -0.13
C LEU A 178 -2.10 -20.57 1.36
N VAL A 179 -2.32 -19.42 2.00
CA VAL A 179 -2.00 -19.21 3.42
C VAL A 179 -2.84 -20.16 4.31
N ILE A 180 -4.15 -20.26 4.04
CA ILE A 180 -5.05 -21.10 4.83
C ILE A 180 -4.71 -22.58 4.66
N SER A 181 -4.34 -23.01 3.45
CA SER A 181 -3.95 -24.40 3.19
C SER A 181 -2.76 -24.85 4.03
N LYS A 182 -1.83 -23.93 4.35
CA LYS A 182 -0.62 -24.17 5.13
C LYS A 182 -0.86 -24.19 6.65
N TYR A 183 -1.96 -23.62 7.14
CA TYR A 183 -2.21 -23.57 8.59
C TYR A 183 -2.49 -24.96 9.17
N LYS A 184 -1.84 -25.24 10.30
CA LYS A 184 -2.14 -26.41 11.16
C LYS A 184 -3.10 -25.97 12.27
N LEU A 185 -4.05 -26.84 12.65
CA LEU A 185 -5.04 -26.53 13.69
C LEU A 185 -4.38 -26.09 15.00
N ILE A 186 -3.31 -26.77 15.41
CA ILE A 186 -2.60 -26.46 16.65
C ILE A 186 -1.96 -25.06 16.63
N ASP A 187 -1.46 -24.61 15.48
CA ASP A 187 -0.87 -23.27 15.33
C ASP A 187 -1.93 -22.17 15.40
N LEU A 188 -3.15 -22.45 14.91
CA LEU A 188 -4.27 -21.52 14.95
C LEU A 188 -4.82 -21.36 16.38
N LEU A 189 -4.96 -22.46 17.12
CA LEU A 189 -5.45 -22.43 18.51
C LEU A 189 -4.44 -21.78 19.46
N ARG A 190 -3.13 -21.98 19.20
CA ARG A 190 -2.05 -21.40 20.01
C ARG A 190 -1.61 -20.01 19.53
N ALA A 191 -2.22 -19.45 18.49
CA ALA A 191 -1.82 -18.18 17.89
C ALA A 191 -1.79 -16.99 18.87
N GLY A 192 -2.55 -17.04 19.96
CA GLY A 192 -2.54 -16.01 21.01
C GLY A 192 -1.43 -16.17 22.06
N ARG A 193 -0.74 -17.31 22.09
CA ARG A 193 0.32 -17.64 23.09
C ARG A 193 1.70 -17.77 22.46
N LYS A 194 1.80 -17.84 21.13
CA LYS A 194 3.07 -17.99 20.44
C LYS A 194 3.71 -16.61 20.27
N ASN A 195 4.73 -16.33 21.04
CA ASN A 195 5.61 -15.20 20.76
C ASN A 195 6.25 -15.42 19.38
N GLU A 196 6.00 -14.51 18.46
CA GLU A 196 6.65 -14.55 17.14
C GLU A 196 8.16 -14.41 17.37
N SER A 197 8.95 -15.36 16.85
CA SER A 197 10.40 -15.34 16.97
C SER A 197 10.93 -14.10 16.23
N ILE A 198 11.57 -13.21 16.97
CA ILE A 198 12.18 -12.01 16.43
C ILE A 198 13.42 -12.45 15.64
N LYS A 199 13.35 -12.42 14.31
CA LYS A 199 14.54 -12.55 13.47
C LYS A 199 15.26 -11.21 13.46
N ILE A 200 16.23 -11.05 14.34
CA ILE A 200 17.08 -9.85 14.39
C ILE A 200 18.03 -9.92 13.19
N LYS A 201 17.82 -9.05 12.20
CA LYS A 201 18.83 -8.81 11.17
C LYS A 201 20.07 -8.24 11.82
N SER A 202 21.25 -8.71 11.42
CA SER A 202 22.52 -8.19 11.95
C SER A 202 22.58 -6.67 11.77
N THR A 203 22.89 -5.95 12.87
CA THR A 203 22.97 -4.47 12.93
C THR A 203 23.89 -3.90 11.84
N LYS A 204 24.99 -4.61 11.54
CA LYS A 204 25.96 -4.22 10.51
C LYS A 204 25.32 -4.20 9.11
N VAL A 205 24.53 -5.22 8.78
CA VAL A 205 23.83 -5.29 7.49
C VAL A 205 22.78 -4.20 7.36
N SER A 206 22.01 -3.93 8.43
CA SER A 206 21.02 -2.85 8.42
C SER A 206 21.65 -1.46 8.26
N PHE A 207 22.80 -1.22 8.89
CA PHE A 207 23.56 0.03 8.74
C PHE A 207 24.11 0.21 7.32
N LEU A 208 24.65 -0.86 6.72
CA LEU A 208 25.20 -0.84 5.37
C LEU A 208 24.12 -0.61 4.32
N LEU A 209 22.96 -1.24 4.48
CA LEU A 209 21.78 -1.01 3.64
C LEU A 209 21.24 0.43 3.78
N PHE A 210 21.29 1.00 4.98
CA PHE A 210 20.89 2.39 5.21
C PHE A 210 21.81 3.37 4.49
N LEU A 211 23.14 3.21 4.60
CA LEU A 211 24.09 4.02 3.85
C LEU A 211 23.91 3.88 2.35
N LEU A 212 23.75 2.66 1.85
CA LEU A 212 23.50 2.40 0.44
C LEU A 212 22.22 3.11 -0.06
N SER A 213 21.16 3.09 0.74
CA SER A 213 19.90 3.74 0.38
C SER A 213 20.06 5.26 0.25
N ILE A 214 20.78 5.90 1.17
CA ILE A 214 21.05 7.36 1.12
C ILE A 214 21.87 7.70 -0.14
N ILE A 215 22.88 6.90 -0.45
CA ILE A 215 23.71 7.10 -1.65
C ILE A 215 22.86 6.98 -2.90
N LEU A 216 22.02 5.94 -3.02
CA LEU A 216 21.14 5.76 -4.19
C LEU A 216 20.15 6.91 -4.38
N ILE A 217 19.53 7.37 -3.30
CA ILE A 217 18.62 8.52 -3.33
C ILE A 217 19.39 9.79 -3.71
N GLY A 218 20.56 10.02 -3.13
CA GLY A 218 21.43 11.17 -3.45
C GLY A 218 21.85 11.18 -4.92
N VAL A 219 22.24 10.03 -5.46
CA VAL A 219 22.59 9.89 -6.90
C VAL A 219 21.35 10.14 -7.77
N ALA A 220 20.17 9.66 -7.39
CA ALA A 220 18.94 9.90 -8.12
C ALA A 220 18.63 11.40 -8.21
N TYR A 221 18.70 12.13 -7.11
CA TYR A 221 18.54 13.60 -7.08
C TYR A 221 19.62 14.31 -7.87
N PHE A 222 20.89 13.90 -7.75
CA PHE A 222 22.01 14.49 -8.49
C PHE A 222 21.82 14.37 -10.00
N ILE A 223 21.37 13.22 -10.50
CA ILE A 223 21.10 12.99 -11.92
C ILE A 223 20.01 13.95 -12.41
N ILE A 224 18.92 14.11 -11.68
CA ILE A 224 17.83 15.02 -12.06
C ILE A 224 18.30 16.49 -12.08
N LEU A 225 19.06 16.91 -11.06
CA LEU A 225 19.53 18.28 -10.94
C LEU A 225 20.58 18.67 -12.02
N LYS A 226 21.45 17.71 -12.39
CA LYS A 226 22.54 17.97 -13.35
C LYS A 226 22.11 17.83 -14.80
N PHE A 227 21.32 16.82 -15.11
CA PHE A 227 20.95 16.48 -16.49
C PHE A 227 19.54 16.99 -16.87
N GLY A 228 18.70 17.31 -15.86
CA GLY A 228 17.37 17.86 -16.06
C GLY A 228 16.47 17.02 -16.97
N PHE A 229 15.49 17.68 -17.57
CA PHE A 229 14.62 17.08 -18.58
C PHE A 229 15.17 17.24 -20.00
N ASP A 230 16.20 18.08 -20.20
CA ASP A 230 16.70 18.49 -21.51
C ASP A 230 17.61 17.44 -22.17
N ASN A 231 18.31 16.62 -21.36
CA ASN A 231 19.27 15.63 -21.87
C ASN A 231 18.66 14.24 -22.16
N GLY A 232 17.33 14.15 -22.19
CA GLY A 232 16.59 12.94 -22.61
C GLY A 232 15.87 12.19 -21.49
N ILE A 233 14.79 11.54 -21.89
CA ILE A 233 13.87 10.78 -21.02
C ILE A 233 14.59 9.67 -20.25
N SER A 234 15.68 9.12 -20.78
CA SER A 234 16.44 8.01 -20.18
C SER A 234 17.03 8.37 -18.81
N TYR A 235 17.55 9.58 -18.62
CA TYR A 235 18.10 10.03 -17.34
C TYR A 235 17.01 10.17 -16.26
N VAL A 236 15.84 10.65 -16.64
CA VAL A 236 14.67 10.74 -15.75
C VAL A 236 14.21 9.33 -15.33
N GLN A 237 14.16 8.38 -16.28
CA GLN A 237 13.78 6.99 -15.98
C GLN A 237 14.76 6.32 -15.00
N ILE A 238 16.06 6.48 -15.23
CA ILE A 238 17.11 5.95 -14.35
C ILE A 238 16.99 6.56 -12.95
N SER A 239 16.79 7.86 -12.84
CA SER A 239 16.60 8.53 -11.55
C SER A 239 15.37 8.04 -10.80
N VAL A 240 14.25 7.86 -11.48
CA VAL A 240 13.03 7.32 -10.88
C VAL A 240 13.27 5.91 -10.36
N ILE A 241 13.91 5.03 -11.15
CA ILE A 241 14.21 3.64 -10.73
C ILE A 241 15.15 3.64 -9.52
N LEU A 242 16.23 4.45 -9.55
CA LEU A 242 17.17 4.57 -8.42
C LEU A 242 16.48 5.13 -7.17
N GLY A 243 15.61 6.13 -7.31
CA GLY A 243 14.82 6.68 -6.22
C GLY A 243 13.88 5.65 -5.59
N ILE A 244 13.22 4.83 -6.42
CA ILE A 244 12.35 3.74 -5.97
C ILE A 244 13.15 2.70 -5.18
N VAL A 245 14.24 2.17 -5.76
CA VAL A 245 15.09 1.17 -5.12
C VAL A 245 15.69 1.74 -3.83
N GLY A 246 16.20 2.97 -3.86
CA GLY A 246 16.74 3.65 -2.69
C GLY A 246 15.72 3.81 -1.57
N THR A 247 14.49 4.21 -1.89
CA THR A 247 13.39 4.36 -0.92
C THR A 247 12.99 3.03 -0.30
N VAL A 248 12.87 1.96 -1.09
CA VAL A 248 12.58 0.61 -0.59
C VAL A 248 13.68 0.15 0.36
N LEU A 249 14.96 0.29 -0.03
CA LEU A 249 16.09 -0.06 0.82
C LEU A 249 16.13 0.77 2.11
N LEU A 250 15.77 2.06 2.05
CA LEU A 250 15.70 2.94 3.21
C LEU A 250 14.68 2.40 4.23
N PHE A 251 13.47 2.09 3.82
CA PHE A 251 12.46 1.54 4.72
C PHE A 251 12.86 0.17 5.28
N LEU A 252 13.47 -0.70 4.47
CA LEU A 252 13.97 -2.01 4.91
C LEU A 252 15.09 -1.91 5.93
N SER A 253 15.95 -0.91 5.84
CA SER A 253 17.09 -0.71 6.73
C SER A 253 16.73 0.10 7.98
N LEU A 254 15.81 1.07 7.83
CA LEU A 254 15.43 1.99 8.90
C LEU A 254 14.88 1.26 10.13
N SER A 255 14.06 0.23 9.90
CA SER A 255 13.47 -0.58 10.97
C SER A 255 14.54 -1.30 11.81
N GLY A 256 15.53 -1.91 11.16
CA GLY A 256 16.62 -2.60 11.85
C GLY A 256 17.64 -1.64 12.48
N PHE A 257 17.98 -0.56 11.78
CA PHE A 257 18.95 0.42 12.23
C PHE A 257 18.46 1.25 13.42
N LEU A 258 17.27 1.86 13.34
CA LEU A 258 16.73 2.70 14.41
C LEU A 258 16.55 1.92 15.70
N ILE A 259 16.02 0.71 15.63
CA ILE A 259 15.79 -0.10 16.81
C ILE A 259 17.11 -0.47 17.48
N ASN A 260 18.09 -0.93 16.72
CA ASN A 260 19.40 -1.30 17.25
C ASN A 260 20.21 -0.08 17.75
N ALA A 261 20.06 1.09 17.12
CA ALA A 261 20.68 2.33 17.56
C ALA A 261 20.10 2.80 18.90
N LEU A 262 18.79 2.69 19.08
CA LEU A 262 18.09 3.05 20.32
C LEU A 262 18.39 2.05 21.45
N GLU A 263 18.53 0.76 21.14
CA GLU A 263 18.92 -0.27 22.11
C GLU A 263 20.36 -0.05 22.64
N LYS A 264 21.27 0.46 21.81
CA LYS A 264 22.65 0.78 22.23
C LYS A 264 22.78 1.99 23.14
N SER A 265 21.81 2.88 23.14
CA SER A 265 21.82 4.06 24.02
C SER A 265 21.23 3.70 25.39
N GLU A 266 22.05 3.23 26.31
CA GLU A 266 21.62 2.82 27.67
C GLU A 266 20.80 3.90 28.38
N LYS A 267 21.20 5.20 28.26
CA LYS A 267 20.49 6.33 28.87
C LYS A 267 19.04 6.48 28.35
N PHE A 268 18.79 6.17 27.09
CA PHE A 268 17.45 6.26 26.49
C PHE A 268 16.66 4.96 26.69
N TYR A 269 17.33 3.81 26.54
CA TYR A 269 16.73 2.48 26.64
C TYR A 269 16.19 2.17 28.03
N LEU A 270 16.95 2.50 29.07
CA LEU A 270 16.60 2.23 30.46
C LEU A 270 15.71 3.32 31.09
N LYS A 271 15.38 4.40 30.37
CA LYS A 271 14.57 5.49 30.91
C LYS A 271 13.07 5.17 30.80
N ASN A 272 12.38 5.11 31.94
CA ASN A 272 10.94 4.88 32.05
C ASN A 272 10.46 3.58 31.32
N LEU A 273 9.38 3.70 30.52
CA LEU A 273 8.78 2.61 29.74
C LEU A 273 9.40 2.42 28.34
N ASN A 274 10.50 3.12 28.04
CA ASN A 274 11.08 3.10 26.69
C ASN A 274 11.48 1.70 26.25
N MET A 275 12.05 0.89 27.14
CA MET A 275 12.38 -0.51 26.85
C MET A 275 11.16 -1.34 26.42
N PHE A 276 10.02 -1.15 27.08
CA PHE A 276 8.79 -1.86 26.76
C PHE A 276 8.23 -1.41 25.41
N VAL A 277 8.16 -0.09 25.18
CA VAL A 277 7.68 0.52 23.94
C VAL A 277 8.55 0.10 22.75
N LEU A 278 9.89 0.17 22.89
CA LEU A 278 10.83 -0.24 21.83
C LEU A 278 10.71 -1.72 21.50
N ARG A 279 10.60 -2.61 22.49
CA ARG A 279 10.37 -4.03 22.26
C ARG A 279 9.02 -4.29 21.57
N GLN A 280 7.99 -3.55 21.93
CA GLN A 280 6.68 -3.66 21.27
C GLN A 280 6.71 -3.17 19.83
N ILE A 281 7.40 -2.06 19.55
CA ILE A 281 7.63 -1.56 18.19
C ILE A 281 8.45 -2.57 17.39
N ASN A 282 9.54 -3.09 17.96
CA ASN A 282 10.42 -4.07 17.34
C ASN A 282 9.66 -5.36 16.95
N SER A 283 8.82 -5.87 17.85
CA SER A 283 8.00 -7.05 17.55
C SER A 283 7.02 -6.78 16.40
N LYS A 284 6.41 -5.59 16.34
CA LYS A 284 5.47 -5.23 15.27
C LYS A 284 6.16 -4.97 13.94
N VAL A 285 7.30 -4.28 13.95
CA VAL A 285 8.06 -3.99 12.74
C VAL A 285 8.63 -5.27 12.13
N ASN A 286 9.22 -6.16 12.93
CA ASN A 286 9.73 -7.46 12.43
C ASN A 286 8.63 -8.40 11.92
N THR A 287 7.42 -8.32 12.47
CA THR A 287 6.26 -9.12 12.02
C THR A 287 5.73 -8.67 10.66
N THR A 288 6.05 -7.46 10.26
CA THR A 288 5.60 -6.87 8.99
C THR A 288 6.40 -7.38 7.79
N TYR A 289 7.64 -7.89 8.01
CA TYR A 289 8.54 -8.37 6.95
C TYR A 289 8.44 -9.88 6.67
N ILE A 290 7.59 -10.62 7.34
CA ILE A 290 7.32 -12.04 7.14
C ILE A 290 5.89 -12.24 6.63
#